data_28b07c2c7fc98c374c0abf072e280142
#
_entry.id   28b07c2c7fc98c374c0abf072e280142
#
_cell.length_a   1.000
_cell.length_b   1.000
_cell.length_c   1.000
_cell.angle_alpha   90.00
_cell.angle_beta   90.00
_cell.angle_gamma   90.00
#
_symmetry.space_group_name_H-M   'P 1'
#
loop_
_entity.id
_entity.type
_entity.pdbx_description
1 polymer ?
#
loop_
_entity_poly.entity_id
_entity_poly.type
_entity_poly.pdbx_seq_one_letter_code
_entity_poly.pdbx_strand_id
1 'polypeptide(L)'
;WRAPTDNDRKIKLEWMNAHYDQSYARAYETFCNIENGQVHITGTMSVSAPTVQRILDVNAEWIITPDGAIRVKMNVKRDMEFPMLPRFGIRLFLNKEFDNAEYYGIGPDESYVDKKRSGHHGRHCAEIHEMHEDYLRPQENGSHADCDYVIVKGSVLGIVAYGAQSFAFNVSE
;
A
#
# COMPACT_ATOMS: atom_id res chain seq x y z
N TRP A 1 -5.61 5.31 -4.61
CA TRP A 1 -5.55 5.27 -6.07
C TRP A 1 -4.25 4.65 -6.58
N ARG A 2 -4.29 4.02 -7.74
CA ARG A 2 -3.16 3.65 -8.58
C ARG A 2 -3.49 3.90 -10.04
N ALA A 3 -2.50 4.06 -10.89
CA ALA A 3 -2.71 4.10 -12.32
C ALA A 3 -3.29 2.74 -12.79
N PRO A 4 -4.23 2.74 -13.74
CA PRO A 4 -4.73 1.50 -14.32
C PRO A 4 -3.63 0.76 -15.10
N THR A 5 -3.65 -0.56 -15.01
CA THR A 5 -2.87 -1.44 -15.89
C THR A 5 -3.63 -1.72 -17.18
N ASP A 6 -2.99 -2.37 -18.16
CA ASP A 6 -3.65 -2.78 -19.40
C ASP A 6 -4.84 -3.72 -19.16
N ASN A 7 -4.79 -4.54 -18.11
CA ASN A 7 -5.86 -5.45 -17.73
C ASN A 7 -7.09 -4.74 -17.15
N ASP A 8 -6.90 -3.53 -16.64
CA ASP A 8 -7.98 -2.74 -16.03
C ASP A 8 -8.88 -2.02 -17.06
N ARG A 9 -8.74 -2.30 -18.37
CA ARG A 9 -9.43 -1.57 -19.45
C ARG A 9 -10.93 -1.35 -19.25
N LYS A 10 -11.64 -2.31 -18.67
CA LYS A 10 -13.07 -2.21 -18.42
C LYS A 10 -13.36 -1.51 -17.10
N ILE A 11 -12.74 -1.98 -16.02
CA ILE A 11 -13.03 -1.51 -14.67
C ILE A 11 -12.53 -0.08 -14.41
N LYS A 12 -11.50 0.39 -15.13
CA LYS A 12 -11.00 1.77 -14.99
C LYS A 12 -12.07 2.83 -15.26
N LEU A 13 -13.03 2.55 -16.15
CA LEU A 13 -14.13 3.49 -16.43
C LEU A 13 -15.06 3.61 -15.22
N GLU A 14 -15.30 2.52 -14.51
CA GLU A 14 -16.08 2.52 -13.28
C GLU A 14 -15.34 3.30 -12.19
N TRP A 15 -14.02 3.11 -12.04
CA TRP A 15 -13.18 3.85 -11.09
C TRP A 15 -13.16 5.36 -11.39
N MET A 16 -13.05 5.74 -12.65
CA MET A 16 -13.08 7.15 -13.07
C MET A 16 -14.46 7.77 -12.81
N ASN A 17 -15.54 7.06 -13.09
CA ASN A 17 -16.90 7.50 -12.80
C ASN A 17 -17.15 7.63 -11.28
N ALA A 18 -16.52 6.80 -10.48
CA ALA A 18 -16.54 6.88 -9.02
C ALA A 18 -15.55 7.91 -8.46
N HIS A 19 -14.80 8.61 -9.31
CA HIS A 19 -13.80 9.62 -8.95
C HIS A 19 -12.71 9.11 -7.99
N TYR A 20 -12.29 7.85 -8.13
CA TYR A 20 -11.25 7.27 -7.28
C TYR A 20 -9.90 7.97 -7.45
N ASP A 21 -9.60 8.47 -8.63
CA ASP A 21 -8.42 9.26 -8.99
C ASP A 21 -8.35 10.61 -8.23
N GLN A 22 -9.49 11.12 -7.77
CA GLN A 22 -9.61 12.37 -7.02
C GLN A 22 -9.86 12.14 -5.54
N SER A 23 -9.85 10.88 -5.08
CA SER A 23 -10.15 10.54 -3.70
C SER A 23 -9.00 10.87 -2.75
N TYR A 24 -9.33 11.31 -1.55
CA TYR A 24 -8.38 11.59 -0.47
C TYR A 24 -8.94 11.13 0.88
N ALA A 25 -8.02 10.89 1.82
CA ALA A 25 -8.38 10.55 3.18
C ALA A 25 -8.60 11.83 4.00
N ARG A 26 -9.67 11.85 4.79
CA ARG A 26 -9.98 12.91 5.76
C ARG A 26 -10.16 12.31 7.14
N ALA A 27 -9.34 12.76 8.09
CA ALA A 27 -9.51 12.44 9.50
C ALA A 27 -10.59 13.35 10.13
N TYR A 28 -11.41 12.79 11.01
CA TYR A 28 -12.44 13.51 11.76
C TYR A 28 -12.05 13.65 13.23
N GLU A 29 -11.72 12.53 13.86
CA GLU A 29 -11.31 12.48 15.26
C GLU A 29 -10.00 11.72 15.37
N THR A 30 -9.11 12.24 16.19
CA THR A 30 -7.84 11.61 16.48
C THR A 30 -7.54 11.77 17.95
N PHE A 31 -7.26 10.65 18.62
CA PHE A 31 -6.89 10.59 20.02
C PHE A 31 -5.49 10.00 20.13
N CYS A 32 -4.71 10.56 21.03
CA CYS A 32 -3.36 10.07 21.34
C CYS A 32 -3.21 9.96 22.86
N ASN A 33 -2.78 8.80 23.33
CA ASN A 33 -2.44 8.57 24.73
C ASN A 33 -1.17 7.75 24.86
N ILE A 34 -0.56 7.80 26.03
CA ILE A 34 0.59 6.96 26.38
C ILE A 34 0.13 5.98 27.43
N GLU A 35 0.30 4.69 27.14
CA GLU A 35 -0.08 3.62 28.03
C GLU A 35 1.04 2.56 28.05
N ASN A 36 1.49 2.17 29.25
CA ASN A 36 2.58 1.20 29.43
C ASN A 36 3.86 1.52 28.64
N GLY A 37 4.19 2.80 28.48
CA GLY A 37 5.35 3.27 27.71
C GLY A 37 5.19 3.21 26.19
N GLN A 38 4.01 2.86 25.69
CA GLN A 38 3.67 2.85 24.27
C GLN A 38 2.78 4.04 23.92
N VAL A 39 2.94 4.56 22.70
CA VAL A 39 2.05 5.60 22.17
C VAL A 39 0.92 4.93 21.40
N HIS A 40 -0.31 5.18 21.82
CA HIS A 40 -1.52 4.71 21.18
C HIS A 40 -2.20 5.87 20.48
N ILE A 41 -2.41 5.74 19.17
CA ILE A 41 -3.13 6.71 18.35
C ILE A 41 -4.34 6.00 17.75
N THR A 42 -5.52 6.52 17.99
CA THR A 42 -6.75 6.03 17.35
C THR A 42 -7.40 7.15 16.56
N GLY A 43 -8.03 6.81 15.45
CA GLY A 43 -8.69 7.82 14.65
C GLY A 43 -9.77 7.25 13.76
N THR A 44 -10.77 8.10 13.51
CA THR A 44 -11.80 7.86 12.51
C THR A 44 -11.52 8.70 11.28
N MET A 45 -11.61 8.11 10.11
CA MET A 45 -11.40 8.79 8.84
C MET A 45 -12.34 8.26 7.77
N SER A 46 -12.51 9.03 6.71
CA SER A 46 -13.15 8.55 5.49
C SER A 46 -12.26 8.76 4.28
N VAL A 47 -12.51 7.99 3.24
CA VAL A 47 -11.97 8.25 1.89
C VAL A 47 -13.13 8.62 1.00
N SER A 48 -13.04 9.76 0.36
CA SER A 48 -14.06 10.29 -0.56
C SER A 48 -13.42 11.20 -1.60
N ALA A 49 -14.04 11.34 -2.75
CA ALA A 49 -13.73 12.41 -3.69
C ALA A 49 -14.56 13.68 -3.34
N PRO A 50 -14.16 14.88 -3.82
CA PRO A 50 -14.96 16.09 -3.68
C PRO A 50 -16.36 15.89 -4.24
N THR A 51 -17.39 16.34 -3.51
CA THR A 51 -18.81 16.29 -3.89
C THR A 51 -19.40 14.88 -4.06
N VAL A 52 -18.64 13.83 -3.73
CA VAL A 52 -19.08 12.43 -3.81
C VAL A 52 -19.26 11.85 -2.41
N GLN A 53 -20.14 10.87 -2.27
CA GLN A 53 -20.36 10.16 -1.02
C GLN A 53 -19.08 9.42 -0.55
N ARG A 54 -19.06 9.04 0.70
CA ARG A 54 -17.92 8.32 1.27
C ARG A 54 -17.76 6.95 0.60
N ILE A 55 -16.59 6.71 0.05
CA ILE A 55 -16.19 5.42 -0.52
C ILE A 55 -15.86 4.44 0.60
N LEU A 56 -15.11 4.94 1.59
CA LEU A 56 -14.67 4.15 2.75
C LEU A 56 -14.89 4.93 4.04
N ASP A 57 -15.32 4.21 5.08
CA ASP A 57 -15.15 4.59 6.48
C ASP A 57 -14.05 3.74 7.08
N VAL A 58 -13.10 4.37 7.78
CA VAL A 58 -11.92 3.71 8.32
C VAL A 58 -11.75 4.06 9.80
N ASN A 59 -11.65 3.03 10.65
CA ASN A 59 -11.18 3.17 12.02
C ASN A 59 -9.75 2.65 12.08
N ALA A 60 -8.80 3.51 12.42
CA ALA A 60 -7.39 3.20 12.48
C ALA A 60 -6.88 3.22 13.92
N GLU A 61 -6.04 2.25 14.24
CA GLU A 61 -5.28 2.17 15.49
C GLU A 61 -3.81 2.01 15.16
N TRP A 62 -2.98 2.85 15.78
CA TRP A 62 -1.53 2.81 15.68
C TRP A 62 -0.95 2.63 17.07
N ILE A 63 -0.05 1.68 17.23
CA ILE A 63 0.68 1.46 18.47
C ILE A 63 2.17 1.58 18.15
N ILE A 64 2.83 2.54 18.79
CA ILE A 64 4.25 2.80 18.61
C ILE A 64 4.95 2.41 19.91
N THR A 65 5.90 1.50 19.79
CA THR A 65 6.67 0.97 20.92
C THR A 65 8.04 1.63 21.04
N PRO A 66 8.67 1.65 22.23
CA PRO A 66 9.96 2.31 22.46
C PRO A 66 11.12 1.76 21.61
N ASP A 67 11.02 0.51 21.13
CA ASP A 67 12.00 -0.12 20.24
C ASP A 67 11.84 0.30 18.77
N GLY A 68 10.89 1.21 18.48
CA GLY A 68 10.64 1.75 17.15
C GLY A 68 9.67 0.93 16.31
N ALA A 69 9.06 -0.13 16.85
CA ALA A 69 8.04 -0.86 16.09
C ALA A 69 6.73 -0.06 16.03
N ILE A 70 6.08 -0.10 14.87
CA ILE A 70 4.78 0.54 14.61
C ILE A 70 3.80 -0.54 14.18
N ARG A 71 2.80 -0.80 15.00
CA ARG A 71 1.69 -1.69 14.64
C ARG A 71 0.51 -0.86 14.16
N VAL A 72 -0.03 -1.22 13.01
CA VAL A 72 -1.21 -0.56 12.44
C VAL A 72 -2.34 -1.56 12.27
N LYS A 73 -3.52 -1.20 12.75
CA LYS A 73 -4.76 -1.95 12.53
C LYS A 73 -5.80 -1.02 11.96
N MET A 74 -6.41 -1.42 10.84
CA MET A 74 -7.46 -0.66 10.19
C MET A 74 -8.69 -1.53 10.01
N ASN A 75 -9.84 -1.04 10.52
CA ASN A 75 -11.14 -1.60 10.22
C ASN A 75 -11.78 -0.73 9.14
N VAL A 76 -12.02 -1.33 7.98
CA VAL A 76 -12.48 -0.61 6.79
C VAL A 76 -13.85 -1.09 6.39
N LYS A 77 -14.79 -0.17 6.27
CA LYS A 77 -16.11 -0.40 5.71
C LYS A 77 -16.19 0.29 4.35
N ARG A 78 -16.40 -0.49 3.29
CA ARG A 78 -16.63 0.03 1.94
C ARG A 78 -18.13 0.20 1.69
N ASP A 79 -18.51 1.28 1.06
CA ASP A 79 -19.84 1.40 0.47
C ASP A 79 -19.92 0.47 -0.75
N MET A 80 -20.88 -0.45 -0.72
CA MET A 80 -21.02 -1.51 -1.73
C MET A 80 -21.64 -1.01 -3.05
N GLU A 81 -22.15 0.21 -3.09
CA GLU A 81 -22.62 0.86 -4.33
C GLU A 81 -21.43 1.32 -5.20
N PHE A 82 -20.25 1.48 -4.60
CA PHE A 82 -19.03 1.82 -5.31
C PHE A 82 -18.34 0.57 -5.91
N PRO A 83 -17.62 0.70 -7.03
CA PRO A 83 -16.88 -0.41 -7.64
C PRO A 83 -15.79 -0.95 -6.70
N MET A 84 -15.25 -2.12 -7.02
CA MET A 84 -14.13 -2.71 -6.29
C MET A 84 -12.92 -1.77 -6.29
N LEU A 85 -12.25 -1.67 -5.15
CA LEU A 85 -11.07 -0.80 -5.02
C LEU A 85 -9.91 -1.32 -5.87
N PRO A 86 -9.16 -0.42 -6.56
CA PRO A 86 -7.93 -0.81 -7.25
C PRO A 86 -6.85 -1.31 -6.30
N ARG A 87 -6.76 -0.71 -5.13
CA ARG A 87 -5.91 -1.12 -4.00
C ARG A 87 -6.35 -0.43 -2.71
N PHE A 88 -5.92 -0.98 -1.58
CA PHE A 88 -6.00 -0.35 -0.26
C PHE A 88 -4.70 -0.63 0.48
N GLY A 89 -4.13 0.38 1.14
CA GLY A 89 -2.87 0.22 1.85
C GLY A 89 -2.34 1.51 2.45
N ILE A 90 -1.11 1.45 2.92
CA ILE A 90 -0.37 2.58 3.49
C ILE A 90 0.72 2.99 2.51
N ARG A 91 0.90 4.29 2.32
CA ARG A 91 1.99 4.86 1.56
C ARG A 91 2.98 5.52 2.50
N LEU A 92 4.25 5.18 2.36
CA LEU A 92 5.36 5.79 3.09
C LEU A 92 6.23 6.58 2.11
N PHE A 93 6.68 7.75 2.55
CA PHE A 93 7.66 8.56 1.82
C PHE A 93 8.98 8.45 2.55
N LEU A 94 9.97 7.88 1.90
CA LEU A 94 11.29 7.62 2.46
C LEU A 94 12.34 8.55 1.83
N ASN A 95 13.49 8.67 2.47
CA ASN A 95 14.63 9.38 1.91
C ASN A 95 15.22 8.61 0.73
N LYS A 96 15.90 9.31 -0.18
CA LYS A 96 16.58 8.74 -1.35
C LYS A 96 17.73 7.76 -1.02
N GLU A 97 18.18 7.72 0.22
CA GLU A 97 19.18 6.76 0.69
C GLU A 97 18.64 5.31 0.81
N PHE A 98 17.31 5.14 0.76
CA PHE A 98 16.65 3.84 0.71
C PHE A 98 16.61 3.38 -0.74
N ASP A 99 17.60 2.60 -1.16
CA ASP A 99 17.86 2.23 -2.55
C ASP A 99 17.74 0.72 -2.84
N ASN A 100 17.62 -0.10 -1.80
CA ASN A 100 17.55 -1.54 -1.91
C ASN A 100 16.29 -2.11 -1.25
N ALA A 101 15.69 -3.11 -1.88
CA ALA A 101 14.58 -3.88 -1.34
C ALA A 101 14.93 -5.38 -1.26
N GLU A 102 14.51 -6.00 -0.16
CA GLU A 102 14.51 -7.44 0.02
C GLU A 102 13.10 -7.85 0.42
N TYR A 103 12.57 -8.89 -0.18
CA TYR A 103 11.22 -9.36 0.15
C TYR A 103 11.11 -10.87 0.05
N TYR A 104 10.12 -11.42 0.72
CA TYR A 104 9.68 -12.80 0.57
C TYR A 104 8.27 -12.79 0.02
N GLY A 105 8.12 -13.15 -1.25
CA GLY A 105 6.89 -13.05 -2.01
C GLY A 105 7.05 -13.56 -3.43
N ILE A 106 6.13 -13.22 -4.32
CA ILE A 106 6.24 -13.59 -5.74
C ILE A 106 7.16 -12.62 -6.47
N GLY A 107 8.22 -13.15 -7.05
CA GLY A 107 9.25 -12.43 -7.78
C GLY A 107 10.11 -13.39 -8.65
N PRO A 108 11.23 -12.91 -9.24
CA PRO A 108 11.76 -11.54 -9.13
C PRO A 108 10.98 -10.48 -9.91
N ASP A 109 10.29 -10.88 -10.98
CA ASP A 109 9.52 -9.96 -11.82
C ASP A 109 8.28 -9.41 -11.09
N GLU A 110 7.73 -8.30 -11.59
CA GLU A 110 6.48 -7.76 -11.04
C GLU A 110 5.36 -8.79 -11.07
N SER A 111 4.51 -8.73 -10.07
CA SER A 111 3.35 -9.60 -9.96
C SER A 111 2.12 -8.87 -9.48
N TYR A 112 0.97 -9.25 -10.03
CA TYR A 112 -0.37 -8.78 -9.69
C TYR A 112 -1.28 -9.97 -9.43
N VAL A 113 -2.49 -9.75 -8.94
CA VAL A 113 -3.47 -10.82 -8.69
C VAL A 113 -3.67 -11.71 -9.92
N ASP A 114 -3.63 -11.13 -11.11
CA ASP A 114 -3.84 -11.78 -12.41
C ASP A 114 -2.53 -12.06 -13.18
N LYS A 115 -1.36 -11.67 -12.64
CA LYS A 115 -0.05 -11.83 -13.25
C LYS A 115 0.95 -12.41 -12.23
N LYS A 116 0.90 -13.73 -12.01
CA LYS A 116 1.75 -14.42 -11.04
C LYS A 116 2.60 -15.55 -11.64
N ARG A 117 2.37 -15.91 -12.90
CA ARG A 117 2.97 -17.10 -13.51
C ARG A 117 4.43 -16.96 -13.92
N SER A 118 4.92 -15.73 -14.12
CA SER A 118 6.33 -15.47 -14.44
C SER A 118 7.24 -15.63 -13.23
N GLY A 119 6.70 -15.45 -12.03
CA GLY A 119 7.44 -15.49 -10.78
C GLY A 119 7.26 -16.77 -9.98
N HIS A 120 8.05 -16.87 -8.92
CA HIS A 120 7.92 -17.90 -7.89
C HIS A 120 7.96 -17.27 -6.51
N HIS A 121 7.31 -17.92 -5.54
CA HIS A 121 7.32 -17.48 -4.16
C HIS A 121 8.68 -17.83 -3.53
N GLY A 122 9.39 -16.81 -3.06
CA GLY A 122 10.74 -16.97 -2.51
C GLY A 122 11.31 -15.66 -2.00
N ARG A 123 12.57 -15.71 -1.57
CA ARG A 123 13.33 -14.54 -1.15
C ARG A 123 13.98 -13.90 -2.37
N HIS A 124 13.72 -12.62 -2.56
CA HIS A 124 14.25 -11.81 -3.65
C HIS A 124 14.90 -10.54 -3.09
N CYS A 125 15.90 -10.04 -3.83
CA CYS A 125 16.55 -8.77 -3.54
C CYS A 125 16.73 -8.02 -4.86
N ALA A 126 16.51 -6.73 -4.85
CA ALA A 126 16.73 -5.87 -6.00
C ALA A 126 17.06 -4.44 -5.54
N GLU A 127 17.77 -3.71 -6.39
CA GLU A 127 17.84 -2.26 -6.26
C GLU A 127 16.51 -1.64 -6.69
N ILE A 128 16.08 -0.58 -6.01
CA ILE A 128 14.72 0.00 -6.23
C ILE A 128 14.53 0.45 -7.68
N HIS A 129 15.57 1.01 -8.30
CA HIS A 129 15.51 1.44 -9.69
C HIS A 129 15.32 0.27 -10.68
N GLU A 130 15.74 -0.95 -10.34
CA GLU A 130 15.56 -2.16 -11.15
C GLU A 130 14.14 -2.74 -11.05
N MET A 131 13.37 -2.30 -10.06
CA MET A 131 11.99 -2.75 -9.84
C MET A 131 10.97 -2.01 -10.72
N HIS A 132 11.43 -1.07 -11.54
CA HIS A 132 10.59 -0.33 -12.49
C HIS A 132 10.53 -1.08 -13.83
N GLU A 133 9.32 -1.22 -14.37
CA GLU A 133 9.08 -1.81 -15.68
C GLU A 133 8.74 -0.73 -16.72
N ASP A 134 9.58 -0.61 -17.73
CA ASP A 134 9.43 0.35 -18.83
C ASP A 134 8.37 -0.11 -19.83
N TYR A 135 7.11 0.11 -19.52
CA TYR A 135 6.03 -0.15 -20.44
C TYR A 135 5.95 0.91 -21.55
N LEU A 136 5.73 0.49 -22.82
CA LEU A 136 5.52 1.38 -23.96
C LEU A 136 4.39 2.39 -23.73
N ARG A 137 3.38 2.01 -22.95
CA ARG A 137 2.33 2.91 -22.47
C ARG A 137 2.45 3.00 -20.97
N PRO A 138 2.67 4.20 -20.41
CA PRO A 138 2.77 4.38 -18.98
C PRO A 138 1.56 3.82 -18.25
N GLN A 139 1.84 2.96 -17.27
CA GLN A 139 0.84 2.31 -16.42
C GLN A 139 1.43 2.04 -15.02
N GLU A 140 0.61 1.54 -14.11
CA GLU A 140 1.10 1.00 -12.83
C GLU A 140 2.03 -0.18 -13.10
N ASN A 141 3.16 -0.23 -12.39
CA ASN A 141 4.14 -1.30 -12.52
C ASN A 141 4.90 -1.52 -11.21
N GLY A 142 5.76 -2.55 -11.17
CA GLY A 142 6.66 -2.83 -10.05
C GLY A 142 5.95 -3.34 -8.78
N SER A 143 4.73 -3.87 -8.87
CA SER A 143 4.07 -4.51 -7.73
C SER A 143 4.60 -5.93 -7.53
N HIS A 144 4.76 -6.35 -6.26
CA HIS A 144 5.07 -7.71 -5.86
C HIS A 144 3.98 -8.23 -4.92
N ALA A 145 3.34 -9.33 -5.31
CA ALA A 145 2.19 -9.88 -4.62
C ALA A 145 2.58 -11.04 -3.69
N ASP A 146 1.63 -11.40 -2.81
CA ASP A 146 1.72 -12.51 -1.86
C ASP A 146 3.00 -12.45 -1.00
N CYS A 147 3.32 -11.24 -0.53
CA CYS A 147 4.49 -11.03 0.32
C CYS A 147 4.18 -11.27 1.78
N ASP A 148 5.10 -11.92 2.47
CA ASP A 148 5.09 -12.10 3.92
C ASP A 148 5.80 -10.94 4.61
N TYR A 149 6.91 -10.47 4.03
CA TYR A 149 7.61 -9.28 4.47
C TYR A 149 8.27 -8.54 3.30
N VAL A 150 8.55 -7.28 3.54
CA VAL A 150 9.46 -6.46 2.73
C VAL A 150 10.39 -5.68 3.65
N ILE A 151 11.65 -5.57 3.27
CA ILE A 151 12.67 -4.76 3.93
C ILE A 151 13.17 -3.76 2.90
N VAL A 152 12.99 -2.48 3.18
CA VAL A 152 13.59 -1.41 2.36
C VAL A 152 14.80 -0.88 3.13
N LYS A 153 15.97 -0.93 2.51
CA LYS A 153 17.26 -0.66 3.15
C LYS A 153 17.88 0.60 2.57
N GLY A 154 18.40 1.43 3.46
CA GLY A 154 19.33 2.49 3.14
C GLY A 154 20.72 2.16 3.70
N SER A 155 21.64 3.12 3.60
CA SER A 155 23.03 2.97 4.06
C SER A 155 23.16 2.77 5.57
N VAL A 156 22.24 3.31 6.38
CA VAL A 156 22.31 3.30 7.86
C VAL A 156 21.07 2.64 8.48
N LEU A 157 19.91 2.81 7.89
CA LEU A 157 18.63 2.35 8.41
C LEU A 157 17.93 1.43 7.41
N GLY A 158 17.09 0.55 7.91
CA GLY A 158 16.15 -0.25 7.15
C GLY A 158 14.76 -0.19 7.77
N ILE A 159 13.75 -0.28 6.94
CA ILE A 159 12.36 -0.44 7.36
C ILE A 159 11.91 -1.83 6.99
N VAL A 160 11.38 -2.55 7.95
CA VAL A 160 10.79 -3.88 7.74
C VAL A 160 9.28 -3.75 7.87
N ALA A 161 8.55 -4.15 6.84
CA ALA A 161 7.11 -4.27 6.90
C ALA A 161 6.69 -5.74 6.76
N TYR A 162 5.77 -6.17 7.59
CA TYR A 162 5.15 -7.49 7.51
C TYR A 162 3.67 -7.38 7.90
N GLY A 163 2.84 -8.24 7.35
CA GLY A 163 1.40 -8.26 7.57
C GLY A 163 0.95 -9.46 8.41
N ALA A 164 -0.23 -9.36 9.00
CA ALA A 164 -0.92 -10.51 9.60
C ALA A 164 -1.41 -11.51 8.54
N GLN A 165 -1.48 -11.06 7.29
CA GLN A 165 -1.79 -11.83 6.08
C GLN A 165 -0.83 -11.38 5.00
N SER A 166 -0.71 -12.16 3.92
CA SER A 166 0.09 -11.76 2.76
C SER A 166 -0.43 -10.43 2.18
N PHE A 167 0.48 -9.64 1.68
CA PHE A 167 0.20 -8.33 1.11
C PHE A 167 0.93 -8.14 -0.22
N ALA A 168 0.63 -7.08 -0.92
CA ALA A 168 1.42 -6.63 -2.06
C ALA A 168 2.15 -5.33 -1.68
N PHE A 169 3.36 -5.15 -2.19
CA PHE A 169 4.08 -3.91 -2.07
C PHE A 169 4.55 -3.40 -3.42
N ASN A 170 4.84 -2.12 -3.46
CA ASN A 170 5.45 -1.43 -4.58
C ASN A 170 6.44 -0.40 -4.01
N VAL A 171 7.62 -0.31 -4.59
CA VAL A 171 8.61 0.73 -4.30
C VAL A 171 8.95 1.44 -5.59
N SER A 172 9.09 2.76 -5.52
CA SER A 172 9.50 3.60 -6.65
C SER A 172 10.30 4.79 -6.15
N GLU A 173 11.19 5.29 -6.98
CA GLU A 173 11.91 6.54 -6.76
C GLU A 173 11.02 7.79 -6.77
#